data_abaafc103d1d54bc70371a3678e36640
#
_entry.id   abaafc103d1d54bc70371a3678e36640
#
_cell.length_a   1.000
_cell.length_b   1.000
_cell.length_c   1.000
_cell.angle_alpha   90.00
_cell.angle_beta   90.00
_cell.angle_gamma   90.00
#
_symmetry.space_group_name_H-M   'P 1'
#
loop_
_entity.id
_entity.type
_entity.pdbx_description
1 polymer ?
#
loop_
_entity_poly.entity_id
_entity_poly.type
_entity_poly.pdbx_seq_one_letter_code
_entity_poly.pdbx_strand_id
1 'polypeptide(L)'
;MRRLVQMSAQPANDYYAWQTEVYLDNFLGLGYNGNNIEVIAAYIDFVPDSWINLQQKYPHVRFFFYLDEMGECNYPPAIQAHILKKHFKRFPELSEAAIFFHDCDFIFTKYFDFSKFQHDDNWYFSDTVSYVGAEYIESKGKGLLEGMAKVVGLCACAVRANQKNSGGAQKLMKNLTHEYWAEVEEDAVNLYNWLLQEKNNYGDKDVNDIQIWTASMWSELWNAWKYKHNVIVPKEFDFCWATCHIDKWDSVSFFHNAGVVDDKSKMFYKAGYIEKLPYNEQLDLDPNRC
;
A
#
# COMPACT_ATOMS: atom_id res chain seq x y z
N MET A 1 -10.93 23.96 3.13
CA MET A 1 -11.27 22.54 3.47
C MET A 1 -10.52 21.68 2.47
N ARG A 2 -9.66 20.76 2.92
CA ARG A 2 -8.90 19.88 2.03
C ARG A 2 -9.87 18.99 1.24
N ARG A 3 -9.63 18.83 -0.06
CA ARG A 3 -10.33 17.84 -0.88
C ARG A 3 -9.80 16.46 -0.52
N LEU A 4 -10.69 15.46 -0.35
CA LEU A 4 -10.28 14.06 -0.27
C LEU A 4 -10.03 13.53 -1.69
N VAL A 5 -8.91 12.85 -1.88
CA VAL A 5 -8.61 12.06 -3.09
C VAL A 5 -8.31 10.63 -2.66
N GLN A 6 -9.03 9.66 -3.20
CA GLN A 6 -8.75 8.24 -3.04
C GLN A 6 -7.83 7.81 -4.17
N MET A 7 -6.68 7.22 -3.85
CA MET A 7 -5.60 7.02 -4.81
C MET A 7 -5.02 5.62 -4.70
N SER A 8 -4.84 4.96 -5.83
CA SER A 8 -4.08 3.72 -5.95
C SER A 8 -2.99 3.82 -7.00
N ALA A 9 -1.90 3.07 -6.83
CA ALA A 9 -0.77 3.05 -7.76
C ALA A 9 -0.28 1.61 -7.96
N GLN A 10 -0.24 1.13 -9.22
CA GLN A 10 0.07 -0.28 -9.54
C GLN A 10 0.60 -0.43 -10.98
N PRO A 11 1.18 -1.60 -11.33
CA PRO A 11 1.48 -1.93 -12.73
C PRO A 11 0.21 -2.07 -13.59
N ALA A 12 0.27 -1.63 -14.84
CA ALA A 12 -0.81 -1.78 -15.81
C ALA A 12 -0.75 -3.15 -16.50
N ASN A 13 -1.20 -4.21 -15.82
CA ASN A 13 -1.39 -5.54 -16.39
C ASN A 13 -2.74 -6.12 -15.99
N ASP A 14 -3.14 -7.25 -16.57
CA ASP A 14 -4.47 -7.83 -16.36
C ASP A 14 -4.72 -8.25 -14.90
N TYR A 15 -3.68 -8.69 -14.20
CA TYR A 15 -3.77 -9.05 -12.79
C TYR A 15 -4.21 -7.87 -11.89
N TYR A 16 -3.68 -6.68 -12.13
CA TYR A 16 -4.07 -5.49 -11.38
C TYR A 16 -5.35 -4.85 -11.96
N ALA A 17 -5.66 -5.09 -13.23
CA ALA A 17 -6.87 -4.54 -13.84
C ALA A 17 -8.15 -5.06 -13.17
N TRP A 18 -8.31 -6.39 -13.00
CA TRP A 18 -9.51 -6.92 -12.36
C TRP A 18 -9.61 -6.54 -10.88
N GLN A 19 -8.50 -6.43 -10.15
CA GLN A 19 -8.48 -5.95 -8.77
C GLN A 19 -8.94 -4.48 -8.69
N THR A 20 -8.46 -3.66 -9.63
CA THR A 20 -8.89 -2.27 -9.80
C THR A 20 -10.39 -2.18 -10.07
N GLU A 21 -10.91 -3.05 -10.94
CA GLU A 21 -12.35 -3.13 -11.23
C GLU A 21 -13.16 -3.42 -9.97
N VAL A 22 -12.72 -4.41 -9.18
CA VAL A 22 -13.41 -4.82 -7.93
C VAL A 22 -13.47 -3.66 -6.93
N TYR A 23 -12.36 -2.96 -6.68
CA TYR A 23 -12.43 -1.86 -5.72
C TYR A 23 -13.22 -0.66 -6.25
N LEU A 24 -13.18 -0.37 -7.55
CA LEU A 24 -13.97 0.71 -8.13
C LEU A 24 -15.48 0.43 -8.01
N ASP A 25 -15.92 -0.79 -8.32
CA ASP A 25 -17.32 -1.19 -8.14
C ASP A 25 -17.73 -1.09 -6.66
N ASN A 26 -16.85 -1.49 -5.72
CA ASN A 26 -17.09 -1.36 -4.30
C ASN A 26 -17.23 0.12 -3.86
N PHE A 27 -16.28 0.97 -4.23
CA PHE A 27 -16.28 2.38 -3.83
C PHE A 27 -17.49 3.13 -4.37
N LEU A 28 -17.77 2.97 -5.67
CA LEU A 28 -18.92 3.62 -6.31
C LEU A 28 -20.24 3.07 -5.77
N GLY A 29 -20.31 1.75 -5.50
CA GLY A 29 -21.46 1.10 -4.89
C GLY A 29 -21.76 1.60 -3.47
N LEU A 30 -20.73 2.00 -2.72
CA LEU A 30 -20.87 2.63 -1.40
C LEU A 30 -21.16 4.14 -1.46
N GLY A 31 -21.19 4.74 -2.65
CA GLY A 31 -21.57 6.14 -2.85
C GLY A 31 -20.38 7.12 -2.84
N TYR A 32 -19.12 6.65 -2.94
CA TYR A 32 -18.01 7.57 -3.13
C TYR A 32 -18.05 8.24 -4.50
N ASN A 33 -17.62 9.50 -4.55
CA ASN A 33 -17.63 10.27 -5.79
C ASN A 33 -16.44 9.87 -6.68
N GLY A 34 -16.71 9.30 -7.85
CA GLY A 34 -15.71 8.88 -8.81
C GLY A 34 -14.72 9.99 -9.22
N ASN A 35 -15.15 11.26 -9.26
CA ASN A 35 -14.26 12.39 -9.56
C ASN A 35 -13.15 12.62 -8.51
N ASN A 36 -13.28 12.00 -7.33
CA ASN A 36 -12.28 12.03 -6.27
C ASN A 36 -11.43 10.75 -6.24
N ILE A 37 -11.60 9.82 -7.18
CA ILE A 37 -10.81 8.60 -7.29
C ILE A 37 -9.78 8.78 -8.41
N GLU A 38 -8.51 8.55 -8.08
CA GLU A 38 -7.39 8.58 -9.02
C GLU A 38 -6.72 7.20 -9.06
N VAL A 39 -6.73 6.61 -10.24
CA VAL A 39 -6.08 5.33 -10.55
C VAL A 39 -4.80 5.61 -11.32
N ILE A 40 -3.65 5.29 -10.73
CA ILE A 40 -2.35 5.54 -11.33
C ILE A 40 -1.74 4.21 -11.75
N ALA A 41 -1.39 4.04 -13.01
CA ALA A 41 -0.88 2.78 -13.50
C ALA A 41 0.40 2.93 -14.33
N ALA A 42 1.36 2.03 -14.09
CA ALA A 42 2.63 1.97 -14.81
C ALA A 42 2.54 1.01 -16.00
N TYR A 43 2.91 1.45 -17.19
CA TYR A 43 3.01 0.60 -18.37
C TYR A 43 4.46 0.55 -18.90
N ILE A 44 4.83 -0.54 -19.61
CA ILE A 44 6.17 -0.70 -20.18
C ILE A 44 6.17 -0.20 -21.64
N ASP A 45 5.52 -0.88 -22.54
CA ASP A 45 5.52 -0.54 -23.98
C ASP A 45 4.25 0.22 -24.39
N PHE A 46 3.10 -0.24 -23.89
CA PHE A 46 1.78 0.33 -24.18
C PHE A 46 0.82 0.07 -23.04
N VAL A 47 -0.23 0.86 -22.97
CA VAL A 47 -1.32 0.64 -22.00
C VAL A 47 -2.19 -0.52 -22.49
N PRO A 48 -2.33 -1.63 -21.74
CA PRO A 48 -3.12 -2.78 -22.17
C PRO A 48 -4.61 -2.44 -22.37
N ASP A 49 -5.27 -3.17 -23.27
CA ASP A 49 -6.69 -2.98 -23.59
C ASP A 49 -7.59 -3.14 -22.36
N SER A 50 -7.24 -4.02 -21.43
CA SER A 50 -7.97 -4.18 -20.16
C SER A 50 -8.06 -2.86 -19.38
N TRP A 51 -7.00 -2.07 -19.36
CA TRP A 51 -6.96 -0.76 -18.69
C TRP A 51 -7.68 0.33 -19.47
N ILE A 52 -7.60 0.30 -20.81
CA ILE A 52 -8.40 1.22 -21.65
C ILE A 52 -9.89 0.94 -21.47
N ASN A 53 -10.29 -0.32 -21.40
CA ASN A 53 -11.67 -0.73 -21.14
C ASN A 53 -12.15 -0.28 -19.75
N LEU A 54 -11.29 -0.40 -18.71
CA LEU A 54 -11.60 0.12 -17.37
C LEU A 54 -11.84 1.64 -17.39
N GLN A 55 -10.96 2.40 -18.03
CA GLN A 55 -11.13 3.84 -18.15
C GLN A 55 -12.44 4.20 -18.86
N GLN A 56 -12.85 3.46 -19.87
CA GLN A 56 -14.13 3.66 -20.57
C GLN A 56 -15.33 3.25 -19.69
N LYS A 57 -15.20 2.16 -18.92
CA LYS A 57 -16.25 1.67 -18.00
C LYS A 57 -16.54 2.67 -16.88
N TYR A 58 -15.50 3.38 -16.39
CA TYR A 58 -15.61 4.32 -15.27
C TYR A 58 -15.28 5.77 -15.68
N PRO A 59 -16.11 6.43 -16.50
CA PRO A 59 -15.79 7.74 -17.11
C PRO A 59 -15.68 8.89 -16.10
N HIS A 60 -16.14 8.69 -14.86
CA HIS A 60 -16.03 9.68 -13.78
C HIS A 60 -14.81 9.43 -12.88
N VAL A 61 -14.06 8.33 -13.09
CA VAL A 61 -12.83 8.04 -12.38
C VAL A 61 -11.65 8.58 -13.18
N ARG A 62 -10.67 9.10 -12.51
CA ARG A 62 -9.49 9.71 -13.14
C ARG A 62 -8.38 8.68 -13.29
N PHE A 63 -8.09 8.23 -14.50
CA PHE A 63 -7.01 7.31 -14.82
C PHE A 63 -5.79 8.06 -15.34
N PHE A 64 -4.61 7.71 -14.83
CA PHE A 64 -3.32 8.26 -15.25
C PHE A 64 -2.34 7.13 -15.54
N PHE A 65 -1.76 7.16 -16.71
CA PHE A 65 -0.79 6.16 -17.16
C PHE A 65 0.60 6.78 -17.28
N TYR A 66 1.59 6.12 -16.68
CA TYR A 66 2.99 6.54 -16.70
C TYR A 66 3.87 5.41 -17.25
N LEU A 67 4.85 5.77 -18.09
CA LEU A 67 5.85 4.83 -18.52
C LEU A 67 6.69 4.36 -17.33
N ASP A 68 6.87 3.03 -17.21
CA ASP A 68 7.83 2.44 -16.28
C ASP A 68 9.24 2.67 -16.83
N GLU A 69 10.02 3.49 -16.12
CA GLU A 69 11.41 3.82 -16.47
C GLU A 69 12.39 3.27 -15.43
N MET A 70 11.93 2.35 -14.54
CA MET A 70 12.79 1.79 -13.49
C MET A 70 13.87 0.84 -14.04
N GLY A 71 13.75 0.39 -15.29
CA GLY A 71 14.72 -0.51 -15.92
C GLY A 71 14.82 -1.85 -15.15
N GLU A 72 16.07 -2.32 -14.94
CA GLU A 72 16.35 -3.59 -14.24
C GLU A 72 16.27 -3.44 -12.71
N CYS A 73 15.24 -2.79 -12.18
CA CYS A 73 15.05 -2.69 -10.75
C CYS A 73 14.69 -4.07 -10.15
N ASN A 74 15.48 -4.52 -9.18
CA ASN A 74 15.28 -5.82 -8.52
C ASN A 74 14.21 -5.80 -7.43
N TYR A 75 13.57 -4.65 -7.19
CA TYR A 75 12.50 -4.48 -6.20
C TYR A 75 11.22 -3.93 -6.86
N PRO A 76 10.38 -4.81 -7.45
CA PRO A 76 9.18 -4.40 -8.16
C PRO A 76 8.19 -3.51 -7.38
N PRO A 77 8.01 -3.63 -6.05
CA PRO A 77 7.09 -2.76 -5.32
C PRO A 77 7.47 -1.26 -5.34
N ALA A 78 8.73 -0.91 -5.64
CA ALA A 78 9.15 0.49 -5.80
C ALA A 78 8.42 1.21 -6.95
N ILE A 79 7.77 0.47 -7.87
CA ILE A 79 6.98 1.06 -8.97
C ILE A 79 5.89 2.00 -8.47
N GLN A 80 5.31 1.74 -7.30
CA GLN A 80 4.29 2.62 -6.72
C GLN A 80 4.88 4.01 -6.46
N ALA A 81 5.97 4.11 -5.72
CA ALA A 81 6.63 5.39 -5.43
C ALA A 81 7.16 6.05 -6.72
N HIS A 82 7.66 5.26 -7.68
CA HIS A 82 8.14 5.75 -8.98
C HIS A 82 7.07 6.51 -9.75
N ILE A 83 5.87 5.94 -9.91
CA ILE A 83 4.79 6.60 -10.65
C ILE A 83 4.11 7.69 -9.82
N LEU A 84 4.05 7.57 -8.49
CA LEU A 84 3.57 8.61 -7.60
C LEU A 84 4.47 9.85 -7.65
N LYS A 85 5.78 9.69 -7.65
CA LYS A 85 6.73 10.78 -7.88
C LYS A 85 6.41 11.57 -9.16
N LYS A 86 6.18 10.86 -10.27
CA LYS A 86 5.81 11.48 -11.56
C LYS A 86 4.46 12.18 -11.47
N HIS A 87 3.50 11.55 -10.79
CA HIS A 87 2.15 12.08 -10.65
C HIS A 87 2.12 13.37 -9.83
N PHE A 88 2.76 13.39 -8.66
CA PHE A 88 2.85 14.58 -7.82
C PHE A 88 3.71 15.71 -8.45
N LYS A 89 4.69 15.38 -9.29
CA LYS A 89 5.41 16.37 -10.08
C LYS A 89 4.52 17.02 -11.13
N ARG A 90 3.62 16.24 -11.75
CA ARG A 90 2.67 16.73 -12.77
C ARG A 90 1.53 17.54 -12.17
N PHE A 91 1.09 17.20 -10.96
CA PHE A 91 -0.05 17.78 -10.25
C PHE A 91 0.35 18.25 -8.86
N PRO A 92 1.18 19.32 -8.74
CA PRO A 92 1.69 19.78 -7.45
C PRO A 92 0.57 20.27 -6.50
N GLU A 93 -0.59 20.64 -7.03
CA GLU A 93 -1.76 21.02 -6.23
C GLU A 93 -2.33 19.86 -5.38
N LEU A 94 -1.94 18.61 -5.63
CA LEU A 94 -2.28 17.47 -4.78
C LEU A 94 -1.69 17.59 -3.38
N SER A 95 -0.67 18.42 -3.19
CA SER A 95 -0.12 18.75 -1.85
C SER A 95 -1.17 19.40 -0.94
N GLU A 96 -2.19 20.07 -1.50
CA GLU A 96 -3.28 20.70 -0.76
C GLU A 96 -4.42 19.72 -0.41
N ALA A 97 -4.39 18.51 -0.97
CA ALA A 97 -5.40 17.48 -0.75
C ALA A 97 -5.09 16.59 0.47
N ALA A 98 -6.11 15.90 0.95
CA ALA A 98 -5.96 14.71 1.80
C ALA A 98 -6.03 13.48 0.88
N ILE A 99 -4.94 12.71 0.84
CA ILE A 99 -4.79 11.56 -0.05
C ILE A 99 -5.04 10.29 0.75
N PHE A 100 -6.12 9.57 0.45
CA PHE A 100 -6.31 8.21 0.94
C PHE A 100 -5.65 7.25 -0.05
N PHE A 101 -4.43 6.82 0.28
CA PHE A 101 -3.65 5.88 -0.52
C PHE A 101 -3.90 4.45 -0.08
N HIS A 102 -4.17 3.56 -1.03
CA HIS A 102 -4.44 2.15 -0.81
C HIS A 102 -3.93 1.30 -1.99
N ASP A 103 -3.71 0.02 -1.75
CA ASP A 103 -3.44 -0.95 -2.82
C ASP A 103 -4.70 -1.29 -3.61
N CYS A 104 -4.58 -1.79 -4.83
CA CYS A 104 -5.73 -2.13 -5.67
C CYS A 104 -6.52 -3.36 -5.17
N ASP A 105 -5.97 -4.12 -4.23
CA ASP A 105 -6.60 -5.28 -3.57
C ASP A 105 -7.29 -4.93 -2.25
N PHE A 106 -7.61 -3.66 -2.09
CA PHE A 106 -8.33 -3.10 -0.97
C PHE A 106 -9.80 -2.83 -1.33
N ILE A 107 -10.72 -3.11 -0.40
CA ILE A 107 -12.12 -2.68 -0.47
C ILE A 107 -12.60 -2.17 0.89
N PHE A 108 -13.65 -1.36 0.88
CA PHE A 108 -14.39 -1.02 2.09
C PHE A 108 -15.41 -2.12 2.43
N THR A 109 -15.51 -2.50 3.70
CA THR A 109 -16.59 -3.37 4.19
C THR A 109 -17.91 -2.59 4.33
N LYS A 110 -17.81 -1.28 4.57
CA LYS A 110 -18.92 -0.31 4.69
C LYS A 110 -18.41 1.08 4.40
N TYR A 111 -19.32 2.02 4.16
CA TYR A 111 -18.95 3.43 3.97
C TYR A 111 -18.12 3.96 5.16
N PHE A 112 -17.00 4.60 4.86
CA PHE A 112 -16.10 5.22 5.83
C PHE A 112 -16.11 6.75 5.65
N ASP A 113 -16.44 7.48 6.72
CA ASP A 113 -16.45 8.94 6.72
C ASP A 113 -15.07 9.50 7.09
N PHE A 114 -14.37 10.02 6.10
CA PHE A 114 -13.05 10.65 6.27
C PHE A 114 -13.10 12.05 6.90
N SER A 115 -14.27 12.68 7.07
CA SER A 115 -14.39 14.08 7.51
C SER A 115 -13.67 14.37 8.83
N LYS A 116 -13.60 13.39 9.71
CA LYS A 116 -12.91 13.51 11.02
C LYS A 116 -11.38 13.57 10.91
N PHE A 117 -10.82 13.11 9.79
CA PHE A 117 -9.38 12.86 9.63
C PHE A 117 -8.74 13.75 8.57
N GLN A 118 -9.51 14.35 7.66
CA GLN A 118 -8.95 15.00 6.47
C GLN A 118 -8.53 16.45 6.68
N HIS A 119 -8.92 17.09 7.79
CA HIS A 119 -8.76 18.54 7.95
C HIS A 119 -7.60 18.99 8.83
N ASP A 120 -7.04 18.09 9.64
CA ASP A 120 -5.82 18.34 10.40
C ASP A 120 -4.55 18.02 9.58
N ASP A 121 -3.37 18.15 10.19
CA ASP A 121 -2.08 17.86 9.55
C ASP A 121 -1.53 16.46 9.90
N ASN A 122 -2.27 15.66 10.70
CA ASN A 122 -1.84 14.33 11.03
C ASN A 122 -2.03 13.36 9.85
N TRP A 123 -1.14 12.40 9.75
CA TRP A 123 -1.27 11.25 8.86
C TRP A 123 -1.89 10.10 9.64
N TYR A 124 -2.79 9.36 9.00
CA TYR A 124 -3.51 8.25 9.63
C TYR A 124 -3.27 6.97 8.85
N PHE A 125 -2.69 5.98 9.51
CA PHE A 125 -2.30 4.72 8.89
C PHE A 125 -3.01 3.55 9.57
N SER A 126 -3.25 2.47 8.80
CA SER A 126 -3.73 1.20 9.34
C SER A 126 -2.64 0.52 10.18
N ASP A 127 -3.05 -0.25 11.18
CA ASP A 127 -2.13 -0.93 12.10
C ASP A 127 -1.35 -2.06 11.40
N THR A 128 -0.04 -1.88 11.32
CA THR A 128 0.89 -2.88 10.81
C THR A 128 2.08 -3.12 11.77
N VAL A 129 1.91 -2.67 13.03
CA VAL A 129 2.94 -2.73 14.08
C VAL A 129 3.58 -4.12 14.20
N SER A 130 2.78 -5.18 14.05
CA SER A 130 3.24 -6.57 14.24
C SER A 130 4.28 -7.05 13.23
N TYR A 131 4.43 -6.36 12.07
CA TYR A 131 5.38 -6.75 11.01
C TYR A 131 6.15 -5.58 10.38
N VAL A 132 5.91 -4.34 10.83
CA VAL A 132 6.63 -3.13 10.39
C VAL A 132 7.33 -2.43 11.55
N GLY A 133 6.89 -2.69 12.79
CA GLY A 133 7.38 -2.02 13.99
C GLY A 133 8.82 -2.36 14.37
N ALA A 134 9.40 -1.52 15.23
CA ALA A 134 10.78 -1.68 15.72
C ALA A 134 10.99 -3.04 16.40
N GLU A 135 10.06 -3.46 17.27
CA GLU A 135 10.14 -4.72 18.00
C GLU A 135 10.15 -5.94 17.06
N TYR A 136 9.36 -5.88 15.96
CA TYR A 136 9.41 -6.92 14.94
C TYR A 136 10.80 -7.00 14.29
N ILE A 137 11.35 -5.86 13.86
CA ILE A 137 12.67 -5.81 13.21
C ILE A 137 13.77 -6.34 14.16
N GLU A 138 13.76 -5.88 15.43
CA GLU A 138 14.72 -6.29 16.45
C GLU A 138 14.61 -7.79 16.77
N SER A 139 13.42 -8.37 16.69
CA SER A 139 13.22 -9.81 16.87
C SER A 139 13.85 -10.66 15.75
N LYS A 140 14.16 -10.04 14.60
CA LYS A 140 14.73 -10.73 13.43
C LYS A 140 16.26 -10.69 13.38
N GLY A 141 16.88 -9.79 14.13
CA GLY A 141 18.35 -9.75 14.20
C GLY A 141 18.89 -8.60 15.02
N LYS A 142 19.94 -8.87 15.79
CA LYS A 142 20.62 -7.86 16.60
C LYS A 142 21.28 -6.80 15.69
N GLY A 143 20.98 -5.53 15.92
CA GLY A 143 21.53 -4.41 15.13
C GLY A 143 20.85 -4.20 13.78
N LEU A 144 19.86 -5.03 13.43
CA LEU A 144 19.13 -4.93 12.16
C LEU A 144 18.38 -3.60 12.04
N LEU A 145 17.71 -3.18 13.11
CA LEU A 145 17.02 -1.88 13.14
C LEU A 145 17.97 -0.70 12.94
N GLU A 146 19.14 -0.73 13.58
CA GLU A 146 20.17 0.29 13.41
C GLU A 146 20.69 0.37 11.98
N GLY A 147 20.94 -0.78 11.37
CA GLY A 147 21.38 -0.87 9.97
C GLY A 147 20.33 -0.32 9.01
N MET A 148 19.09 -0.78 9.11
CA MET A 148 17.98 -0.32 8.29
C MET A 148 17.73 1.19 8.45
N ALA A 149 17.68 1.68 9.69
CA ALA A 149 17.47 3.10 9.96
C ALA A 149 18.58 3.97 9.37
N LYS A 150 19.83 3.49 9.41
CA LYS A 150 20.97 4.17 8.79
C LYS A 150 20.84 4.27 7.27
N VAL A 151 20.30 3.25 6.60
CA VAL A 151 20.05 3.28 5.14
C VAL A 151 19.14 4.43 4.76
N VAL A 152 18.06 4.65 5.52
CA VAL A 152 17.09 5.74 5.29
C VAL A 152 17.58 7.08 5.84
N GLY A 153 18.70 7.12 6.59
CA GLY A 153 19.17 8.33 7.24
C GLY A 153 18.36 8.75 8.46
N LEU A 154 17.75 7.78 9.15
CA LEU A 154 16.97 7.98 10.36
C LEU A 154 17.70 7.38 11.59
N CYS A 155 17.44 7.93 12.79
CA CYS A 155 17.92 7.30 14.03
C CYS A 155 16.98 6.13 14.42
N ALA A 156 17.54 4.95 14.72
CA ALA A 156 16.77 3.83 15.29
C ALA A 156 16.02 4.23 16.56
N CYS A 157 16.54 5.20 17.32
CA CYS A 157 15.85 5.76 18.48
C CYS A 157 14.51 6.42 18.11
N ALA A 158 14.42 7.07 16.95
CA ALA A 158 13.17 7.64 16.46
C ALA A 158 12.16 6.56 16.07
N VAL A 159 12.62 5.46 15.44
CA VAL A 159 11.75 4.32 15.10
C VAL A 159 11.19 3.68 16.37
N ARG A 160 12.03 3.41 17.39
CA ARG A 160 11.58 2.88 18.70
C ARG A 160 10.58 3.81 19.38
N ALA A 161 10.84 5.11 19.38
CA ALA A 161 9.95 6.10 20.00
C ALA A 161 8.56 6.13 19.33
N ASN A 162 8.49 5.77 18.05
CA ASN A 162 7.25 5.73 17.27
C ASN A 162 6.68 4.31 17.10
N GLN A 163 7.14 3.32 17.88
CA GLN A 163 6.68 1.93 17.77
C GLN A 163 5.15 1.79 17.63
N LYS A 164 4.38 2.50 18.45
CA LYS A 164 2.91 2.44 18.45
C LYS A 164 2.25 3.01 17.18
N ASN A 165 3.00 3.79 16.42
CA ASN A 165 2.56 4.44 15.18
C ASN A 165 3.19 3.80 13.95
N SER A 166 3.68 2.55 14.06
CA SER A 166 4.22 1.78 12.95
C SER A 166 3.09 1.21 12.10
N GLY A 167 2.43 2.11 11.39
CA GLY A 167 1.34 1.81 10.48
C GLY A 167 1.78 1.71 9.02
N GLY A 168 0.89 1.18 8.19
CA GLY A 168 1.09 1.03 6.75
C GLY A 168 -0.22 0.65 6.06
N ALA A 169 -0.13 -0.18 5.01
CA ALA A 169 -1.25 -0.65 4.21
C ALA A 169 -2.14 0.49 3.67
N GLN A 170 -3.21 0.88 4.34
CA GLN A 170 -4.06 2.02 3.96
C GLN A 170 -3.62 3.27 4.72
N LYS A 171 -3.53 4.42 4.02
CA LYS A 171 -2.89 5.62 4.55
C LYS A 171 -3.67 6.86 4.12
N LEU A 172 -4.03 7.71 5.07
CA LEU A 172 -4.52 9.06 4.78
C LEU A 172 -3.39 10.05 5.04
N MET A 173 -2.85 10.60 3.98
CA MET A 173 -1.67 11.44 3.98
C MET A 173 -1.99 12.86 3.50
N LYS A 174 -1.21 13.85 3.93
CA LYS A 174 -1.42 15.27 3.61
C LYS A 174 -0.09 15.95 3.35
N ASN A 175 -0.13 17.07 2.64
CA ASN A 175 1.08 17.85 2.31
C ASN A 175 2.13 17.00 1.57
N LEU A 176 1.67 16.04 0.74
CA LEU A 176 2.54 15.19 -0.06
C LEU A 176 3.16 15.97 -1.22
N THR A 177 4.43 15.69 -1.50
CA THR A 177 5.15 16.27 -2.63
C THR A 177 5.85 15.21 -3.46
N HIS A 178 6.33 15.59 -4.64
CA HIS A 178 7.08 14.65 -5.47
C HIS A 178 8.45 14.31 -4.88
N GLU A 179 9.06 15.22 -4.10
CA GLU A 179 10.33 14.98 -3.40
C GLU A 179 10.18 13.87 -2.36
N TYR A 180 9.07 13.87 -1.60
CA TYR A 180 8.78 12.80 -0.66
C TYR A 180 8.75 11.43 -1.38
N TRP A 181 8.02 11.32 -2.50
CA TRP A 181 7.95 10.08 -3.25
C TRP A 181 9.26 9.68 -3.93
N ALA A 182 10.10 10.66 -4.32
CA ALA A 182 11.43 10.38 -4.86
C ALA A 182 12.34 9.74 -3.80
N GLU A 183 12.28 10.22 -2.57
CA GLU A 183 13.05 9.68 -1.47
C GLU A 183 12.52 8.32 -1.02
N VAL A 184 11.19 8.13 -1.00
CA VAL A 184 10.56 6.84 -0.73
C VAL A 184 11.00 5.77 -1.75
N GLU A 185 11.03 6.11 -3.05
CA GLU A 185 11.50 5.21 -4.11
C GLU A 185 12.94 4.79 -3.88
N GLU A 186 13.83 5.75 -3.67
CA GLU A 186 15.28 5.51 -3.46
C GLU A 186 15.51 4.65 -2.21
N ASP A 187 14.92 5.06 -1.09
CA ASP A 187 15.09 4.37 0.19
C ASP A 187 14.49 2.96 0.17
N ALA A 188 13.37 2.73 -0.52
CA ALA A 188 12.76 1.40 -0.65
C ALA A 188 13.70 0.43 -1.37
N VAL A 189 14.31 0.85 -2.48
CA VAL A 189 15.28 0.05 -3.23
C VAL A 189 16.57 -0.19 -2.41
N ASN A 190 17.05 0.87 -1.74
CA ASN A 190 18.25 0.77 -0.89
C ASN A 190 18.03 -0.15 0.30
N LEU A 191 16.89 -0.07 0.98
CA LEU A 191 16.52 -0.98 2.08
C LEU A 191 16.43 -2.42 1.61
N TYR A 192 15.75 -2.67 0.50
CA TYR A 192 15.64 -4.01 -0.06
C TYR A 192 17.00 -4.60 -0.39
N ASN A 193 17.86 -3.85 -1.07
CA ASN A 193 19.20 -4.30 -1.43
C ASN A 193 20.09 -4.54 -0.19
N TRP A 194 20.04 -3.65 0.78
CA TRP A 194 20.76 -3.80 2.02
C TRP A 194 20.32 -5.06 2.78
N LEU A 195 19.01 -5.28 2.91
CA LEU A 195 18.45 -6.48 3.57
C LEU A 195 18.83 -7.78 2.84
N LEU A 196 18.87 -7.78 1.51
CA LEU A 196 19.37 -8.93 0.75
C LEU A 196 20.84 -9.24 1.05
N GLN A 197 21.69 -8.20 1.18
CA GLN A 197 23.09 -8.38 1.53
C GLN A 197 23.24 -8.92 2.96
N GLU A 198 22.51 -8.34 3.92
CA GLU A 198 22.52 -8.81 5.31
C GLU A 198 22.05 -10.26 5.42
N LYS A 199 20.98 -10.63 4.73
CA LYS A 199 20.50 -12.01 4.67
C LYS A 199 21.58 -12.99 4.18
N ASN A 200 22.38 -12.59 3.20
CA ASN A 200 23.48 -13.39 2.67
C ASN A 200 24.70 -13.45 3.62
N ASN A 201 24.95 -12.36 4.38
CA ASN A 201 26.10 -12.26 5.28
C ASN A 201 25.93 -13.05 6.58
N TYR A 202 24.70 -13.10 7.13
CA TYR A 202 24.41 -13.73 8.43
C TYR A 202 24.05 -15.21 8.34
N GLY A 203 23.98 -15.78 7.12
CA GLY A 203 23.54 -17.18 6.94
C GLY A 203 22.11 -17.41 7.41
N ASP A 204 21.61 -18.62 7.19
CA ASP A 204 20.19 -18.97 7.28
C ASP A 204 19.49 -18.82 8.65
N LYS A 205 20.12 -18.32 9.71
CA LYS A 205 19.56 -18.50 11.06
C LYS A 205 18.91 -17.28 11.71
N ASP A 206 19.32 -16.03 11.41
CA ASP A 206 18.88 -14.87 12.21
C ASP A 206 18.16 -13.78 11.42
N VAL A 207 18.35 -13.68 10.11
CA VAL A 207 17.69 -12.66 9.25
C VAL A 207 16.68 -13.29 8.27
N ASN A 208 16.51 -14.61 8.32
CA ASN A 208 15.75 -15.35 7.33
C ASN A 208 14.25 -15.08 7.30
N ASP A 209 13.69 -14.66 8.41
CA ASP A 209 12.24 -14.49 8.56
C ASP A 209 11.78 -13.05 8.42
N ILE A 210 12.67 -12.07 8.21
CA ILE A 210 12.23 -10.71 7.97
C ILE A 210 11.58 -10.60 6.60
N GLN A 211 10.42 -9.97 6.57
CA GLN A 211 9.65 -9.77 5.34
C GLN A 211 10.28 -8.65 4.49
N ILE A 212 11.42 -8.89 3.85
CA ILE A 212 12.14 -7.87 3.05
C ILE A 212 11.28 -7.25 1.96
N TRP A 213 10.20 -7.94 1.56
CA TRP A 213 9.21 -7.44 0.61
C TRP A 213 8.51 -6.16 1.08
N THR A 214 8.45 -5.93 2.39
CA THR A 214 7.84 -4.73 2.98
C THR A 214 8.76 -3.51 3.00
N ALA A 215 9.89 -3.53 2.30
CA ALA A 215 10.85 -2.41 2.26
C ALA A 215 10.20 -1.08 1.86
N SER A 216 9.23 -1.07 0.95
CA SER A 216 8.44 0.12 0.59
C SER A 216 7.64 0.65 1.77
N MET A 217 7.05 -0.22 2.61
CA MET A 217 6.27 0.20 3.78
C MET A 217 7.15 0.88 4.83
N TRP A 218 8.36 0.32 5.09
CA TRP A 218 9.33 0.97 5.96
C TRP A 218 9.81 2.30 5.39
N SER A 219 10.12 2.34 4.10
CA SER A 219 10.57 3.57 3.44
C SER A 219 9.50 4.67 3.54
N GLU A 220 8.25 4.38 3.23
CA GLU A 220 7.16 5.34 3.34
C GLU A 220 6.98 5.84 4.78
N LEU A 221 6.89 4.94 5.75
CA LEU A 221 6.68 5.29 7.16
C LEU A 221 7.84 6.11 7.71
N TRP A 222 9.08 5.68 7.44
CA TRP A 222 10.26 6.32 8.02
C TRP A 222 10.55 7.67 7.36
N ASN A 223 10.27 7.82 6.07
CA ASN A 223 10.31 9.12 5.42
C ASN A 223 9.21 10.05 5.95
N ALA A 224 8.02 9.54 6.29
CA ALA A 224 7.02 10.36 6.97
C ALA A 224 7.58 10.98 8.28
N TRP A 225 8.26 10.19 9.10
CA TRP A 225 8.92 10.71 10.31
C TRP A 225 10.11 11.62 10.02
N LYS A 226 10.92 11.33 8.99
CA LYS A 226 12.04 12.17 8.55
C LYS A 226 11.58 13.55 8.09
N TYR A 227 10.45 13.61 7.39
CA TYR A 227 9.76 14.84 7.01
C TYR A 227 8.92 15.46 8.13
N LYS A 228 8.99 14.89 9.35
CA LYS A 228 8.31 15.37 10.56
C LYS A 228 6.79 15.33 10.50
N HIS A 229 6.23 14.45 9.71
CA HIS A 229 4.80 14.17 9.75
C HIS A 229 4.43 13.42 11.04
N ASN A 230 3.35 13.83 11.68
CA ASN A 230 2.80 13.12 12.83
C ASN A 230 1.92 11.97 12.33
N VAL A 231 2.46 10.74 12.37
CA VAL A 231 1.73 9.52 12.00
C VAL A 231 0.99 8.99 13.21
N ILE A 232 -0.28 8.71 13.04
CA ILE A 232 -1.18 8.13 14.05
C ILE A 232 -1.79 6.85 13.48
N VAL A 233 -1.88 5.82 14.31
CA VAL A 233 -2.57 4.55 14.01
C VAL A 233 -3.85 4.50 14.83
N PRO A 234 -4.97 5.07 14.35
CA PRO A 234 -6.22 5.09 15.09
C PRO A 234 -6.99 3.79 14.87
N LYS A 235 -7.81 3.42 15.86
CA LYS A 235 -8.64 2.22 15.80
C LYS A 235 -9.61 2.21 14.59
N GLU A 236 -10.04 3.37 14.14
CA GLU A 236 -10.93 3.51 12.98
C GLU A 236 -10.29 3.05 11.66
N PHE A 237 -8.95 3.04 11.58
CA PHE A 237 -8.17 2.52 10.45
C PHE A 237 -7.79 1.05 10.60
N ASP A 238 -8.32 0.35 11.62
CA ASP A 238 -8.16 -1.09 11.75
C ASP A 238 -8.83 -1.81 10.56
N PHE A 239 -8.31 -2.95 10.17
CA PHE A 239 -8.72 -3.68 8.98
C PHE A 239 -8.70 -5.19 9.19
N CYS A 240 -9.34 -5.92 8.29
CA CYS A 240 -9.28 -7.36 8.24
C CYS A 240 -8.60 -7.86 6.96
N TRP A 241 -8.10 -9.07 7.04
CA TRP A 241 -7.49 -9.83 5.93
C TRP A 241 -8.32 -11.07 5.63
N ALA A 242 -8.03 -11.72 4.53
CA ALA A 242 -8.67 -12.97 4.16
C ALA A 242 -8.56 -14.07 5.25
N THR A 243 -7.52 -14.06 6.09
CA THR A 243 -7.33 -15.04 7.17
C THR A 243 -8.10 -14.71 8.46
N CYS A 244 -8.71 -13.53 8.57
CA CYS A 244 -9.50 -13.17 9.73
C CYS A 244 -10.82 -13.97 9.79
N HIS A 245 -11.33 -14.15 11.02
CA HIS A 245 -12.69 -14.64 11.20
C HIS A 245 -13.71 -13.60 10.70
N ILE A 246 -14.82 -14.04 10.15
CA ILE A 246 -15.85 -13.19 9.52
C ILE A 246 -16.40 -12.11 10.47
N ASP A 247 -16.44 -12.34 11.78
CA ASP A 247 -16.86 -11.34 12.77
C ASP A 247 -16.00 -10.06 12.71
N LYS A 248 -14.74 -10.18 12.26
CA LYS A 248 -13.87 -9.02 12.09
C LYS A 248 -14.35 -8.10 10.97
N TRP A 249 -14.95 -8.65 9.91
CA TRP A 249 -15.52 -7.91 8.78
C TRP A 249 -16.53 -6.86 9.23
N ASP A 250 -17.46 -7.23 10.10
CA ASP A 250 -18.50 -6.31 10.58
C ASP A 250 -17.96 -5.23 11.52
N SER A 251 -16.83 -5.52 12.20
CA SER A 251 -16.22 -4.63 13.19
C SER A 251 -15.34 -3.53 12.60
N VAL A 252 -14.84 -3.70 11.37
CA VAL A 252 -13.93 -2.75 10.70
C VAL A 252 -14.56 -2.16 9.45
N SER A 253 -13.93 -1.12 8.90
CA SER A 253 -14.37 -0.52 7.62
C SER A 253 -13.50 -0.90 6.43
N PHE A 254 -12.39 -1.57 6.67
CA PHE A 254 -11.35 -1.85 5.67
C PHE A 254 -11.10 -3.36 5.58
N PHE A 255 -11.03 -3.86 4.35
CA PHE A 255 -10.55 -5.20 4.04
C PHE A 255 -9.42 -5.11 3.02
N HIS A 256 -8.33 -5.82 3.29
CA HIS A 256 -7.16 -5.86 2.42
C HIS A 256 -6.83 -7.31 2.07
N ASN A 257 -6.99 -7.68 0.81
CA ASN A 257 -6.60 -9.00 0.32
C ASN A 257 -5.12 -9.02 -0.05
N ALA A 258 -4.24 -9.04 0.94
CA ALA A 258 -2.79 -9.06 0.73
C ALA A 258 -2.24 -10.34 0.05
N GLY A 259 -3.12 -11.30 -0.31
CA GLY A 259 -2.72 -12.55 -0.95
C GLY A 259 -2.20 -13.62 0.03
N VAL A 260 -2.26 -13.35 1.32
CA VAL A 260 -1.92 -14.33 2.37
C VAL A 260 -3.17 -15.13 2.70
N VAL A 261 -3.09 -16.47 2.56
CA VAL A 261 -4.17 -17.40 2.88
C VAL A 261 -3.59 -18.62 3.61
N ASP A 262 -4.33 -19.17 4.57
CA ASP A 262 -3.96 -20.38 5.29
C ASP A 262 -4.27 -21.64 4.45
N ASP A 263 -5.38 -21.60 3.71
CA ASP A 263 -5.82 -22.70 2.84
C ASP A 263 -6.30 -22.15 1.48
N LYS A 264 -5.54 -22.42 0.43
CA LYS A 264 -5.85 -21.96 -0.95
C LYS A 264 -7.10 -22.62 -1.54
N SER A 265 -7.57 -23.72 -0.97
CA SER A 265 -8.78 -24.41 -1.45
C SER A 265 -10.07 -23.88 -0.82
N LYS A 266 -9.94 -23.13 0.31
CA LYS A 266 -11.06 -22.63 1.10
C LYS A 266 -11.10 -21.12 1.24
N MET A 267 -10.08 -20.42 0.76
CA MET A 267 -9.97 -18.97 0.82
C MET A 267 -9.68 -18.41 -0.56
N PHE A 268 -10.18 -17.21 -0.86
CA PHE A 268 -9.90 -16.57 -2.14
C PHE A 268 -8.42 -16.22 -2.24
N TYR A 269 -7.71 -16.95 -3.08
CA TYR A 269 -6.28 -16.78 -3.33
C TYR A 269 -6.05 -16.01 -4.63
N LYS A 270 -5.91 -14.69 -4.55
CA LYS A 270 -5.79 -13.81 -5.72
C LYS A 270 -4.64 -14.16 -6.66
N ALA A 271 -3.51 -14.71 -6.17
CA ALA A 271 -2.41 -15.11 -7.03
C ALA A 271 -2.73 -16.33 -7.95
N GLY A 272 -3.86 -17.01 -7.74
CA GLY A 272 -4.40 -17.97 -8.69
C GLY A 272 -5.01 -17.36 -9.95
N TYR A 273 -5.09 -16.03 -10.01
CA TYR A 273 -5.77 -15.25 -11.06
C TYR A 273 -4.83 -14.25 -11.75
N ILE A 274 -3.56 -14.60 -11.89
CA ILE A 274 -2.58 -13.78 -12.62
C ILE A 274 -2.87 -13.76 -14.12
N GLU A 275 -3.28 -14.93 -14.67
CA GLU A 275 -3.51 -15.12 -16.12
C GLU A 275 -4.99 -15.32 -16.48
N LYS A 276 -5.90 -15.22 -15.52
CA LYS A 276 -7.34 -15.42 -15.74
C LYS A 276 -8.17 -14.52 -14.83
N LEU A 277 -9.42 -14.32 -15.18
CA LEU A 277 -10.37 -13.53 -14.38
C LEU A 277 -11.10 -14.41 -13.37
N PRO A 278 -11.37 -13.92 -12.14
CA PRO A 278 -12.06 -14.69 -11.10
C PRO A 278 -13.59 -14.77 -11.27
N TYR A 279 -14.19 -13.96 -12.13
CA TYR A 279 -15.62 -13.63 -12.11
C TYR A 279 -16.58 -14.77 -12.41
N ASN A 280 -16.14 -15.82 -13.10
CA ASN A 280 -16.99 -16.93 -13.55
C ASN A 280 -16.70 -18.25 -12.82
N GLU A 281 -15.90 -18.21 -11.76
CA GLU A 281 -15.57 -19.39 -11.00
C GLU A 281 -16.52 -19.58 -9.81
N GLN A 282 -17.02 -20.80 -9.65
CA GLN A 282 -17.76 -21.19 -8.47
C GLN A 282 -16.76 -21.64 -7.40
N LEU A 283 -16.54 -20.80 -6.38
CA LEU A 283 -15.57 -21.06 -5.32
C LEU A 283 -16.29 -21.64 -4.09
N ASP A 284 -15.77 -22.74 -3.54
CA ASP A 284 -16.22 -23.33 -2.28
C ASP A 284 -15.41 -22.74 -1.11
N LEU A 285 -15.68 -21.49 -0.78
CA LEU A 285 -14.96 -20.76 0.25
C LEU A 285 -15.51 -21.03 1.65
N ASP A 286 -14.64 -20.96 2.67
CA ASP A 286 -15.04 -21.06 4.08
C ASP A 286 -15.86 -19.79 4.48
N PRO A 287 -17.15 -19.96 4.84
CA PRO A 287 -18.01 -18.83 5.20
C PRO A 287 -17.63 -18.16 6.53
N ASN A 288 -16.72 -18.74 7.31
CA ASN A 288 -16.23 -18.16 8.57
C ASN A 288 -14.99 -17.27 8.37
N ARG A 289 -14.54 -17.06 7.13
CA ARG A 289 -13.38 -16.22 6.80
C ARG A 289 -13.81 -14.95 6.06
N CYS A 290 -12.98 -13.90 6.20
CA CYS A 290 -13.21 -12.63 5.50
C CYS A 290 -13.01 -12.71 3.99
#